data_ae1fe4e022c1c7bc7b31379675652396
#
_entry.id   ae1fe4e022c1c7bc7b31379675652396
#
_cell.length_a   1.000
_cell.length_b   1.000
_cell.length_c   1.000
_cell.angle_alpha   90.00
_cell.angle_beta   90.00
_cell.angle_gamma   90.00
#
_symmetry.space_group_name_H-M   'P 1'
#
loop_
_entity.id
_entity.type
_entity.pdbx_description
1 polymer ?
#
loop_
_entity_poly.entity_id
_entity_poly.type
_entity_poly.pdbx_seq_one_letter_code
_entity_poly.pdbx_strand_id
1 'polypeptide(L)'
;MIAAGIDIGTTTISGVVLNTESGQVLMSRTVSNDSFIDTGNPWERVQDAAKIVKQARLVLDELLVQHPEISSIGLTGQMHGIVYVDQDGHAVGPLYTWQDGRGNLLEFDGHSLTEVIRTACGLQTASGYGLVTHLYNERNGLVPTEAETFCTIMDYFGMVLTGRKQPLVHTSNAASFGFFDVKNGCFQEDKVAVVWLDSAVLPAVTDRMEILGSYQGIPVTAAIGDNQASFLGAVGDKENTVLLNMGTGGQISVISTEYFETSGIEARPFLDGKYLLGGASLCGGRAYAILEKFFREYLRAAESGEPKVQYSIMEVLARKGKAAFTSCGAPLAVDTAFSGTREEPDRRGSITGISEENFTPEALTYGVLHGMAKELYDLYRKIDAGCKISVSHLIGSGNGLRKNPVLVEIFEDMFGTGLELSSYEEEAACGAAKSSCMIKI
;
A
#
# COMPACT_ATOMS: atom_id res chain seq x y z
N MET A 1 11.48 22.61 -8.71
CA MET A 1 10.07 22.93 -9.04
C MET A 1 9.23 22.83 -7.77
N ILE A 2 8.11 23.59 -7.69
CA ILE A 2 7.16 23.47 -6.58
C ILE A 2 5.93 22.72 -7.09
N ALA A 3 5.57 21.61 -6.45
CA ALA A 3 4.46 20.76 -6.85
C ALA A 3 3.50 20.51 -5.70
N ALA A 4 2.20 20.40 -6.00
CA ALA A 4 1.20 19.89 -5.07
C ALA A 4 0.99 18.40 -5.29
N GLY A 5 0.87 17.64 -4.21
CA GLY A 5 0.45 16.25 -4.23
C GLY A 5 -0.77 16.04 -3.36
N ILE A 6 -1.77 15.34 -3.89
CA ILE A 6 -3.01 15.00 -3.16
C ILE A 6 -3.10 13.48 -3.03
N ASP A 7 -3.25 13.01 -1.80
CA ASP A 7 -3.52 11.61 -1.47
C ASP A 7 -4.96 11.47 -0.94
N ILE A 8 -5.79 10.75 -1.69
CA ILE A 8 -7.18 10.47 -1.33
C ILE A 8 -7.27 9.09 -0.68
N GLY A 9 -6.92 9.02 0.61
CA GLY A 9 -6.97 7.79 1.39
C GLY A 9 -8.39 7.43 1.86
N THR A 10 -8.54 6.23 2.38
CA THR A 10 -9.83 5.70 2.88
C THR A 10 -10.35 6.47 4.10
N THR A 11 -9.45 6.89 5.00
CA THR A 11 -9.80 7.55 6.28
C THR A 11 -9.34 8.98 6.36
N THR A 12 -8.39 9.40 5.52
CA THR A 12 -7.85 10.74 5.47
C THR A 12 -7.66 11.19 4.03
N ILE A 13 -7.70 12.50 3.82
CA ILE A 13 -7.29 13.15 2.57
C ILE A 13 -6.16 14.08 2.93
N SER A 14 -4.99 13.87 2.33
CA SER A 14 -3.79 14.63 2.60
C SER A 14 -3.32 15.40 1.36
N GLY A 15 -2.87 16.62 1.57
CA GLY A 15 -2.25 17.42 0.53
C GLY A 15 -0.92 17.98 1.00
N VAL A 16 0.07 18.02 0.11
CA VAL A 16 1.39 18.61 0.39
C VAL A 16 1.79 19.58 -0.70
N VAL A 17 2.59 20.56 -0.33
CA VAL A 17 3.38 21.37 -1.25
C VAL A 17 4.83 20.99 -1.07
N LEU A 18 5.44 20.49 -2.14
CA LEU A 18 6.80 19.98 -2.16
C LEU A 18 7.69 20.77 -3.08
N ASN A 19 8.83 21.23 -2.59
CA ASN A 19 9.94 21.60 -3.46
C ASN A 19 10.66 20.32 -3.89
N THR A 20 10.47 19.92 -5.16
CA THR A 20 10.94 18.62 -5.65
C THR A 20 12.47 18.57 -5.82
N GLU A 21 13.15 19.73 -5.92
CA GLU A 21 14.62 19.80 -6.05
C GLU A 21 15.31 19.64 -4.69
N SER A 22 14.80 20.34 -3.65
CA SER A 22 15.37 20.26 -2.30
C SER A 22 14.80 19.11 -1.47
N GLY A 23 13.66 18.54 -1.88
CA GLY A 23 12.91 17.57 -1.09
C GLY A 23 12.17 18.19 0.12
N GLN A 24 12.10 19.51 0.24
CA GLN A 24 11.46 20.19 1.37
C GLN A 24 9.94 20.24 1.20
N VAL A 25 9.21 19.75 2.20
CA VAL A 25 7.78 19.99 2.34
C VAL A 25 7.57 21.42 2.87
N LEU A 26 6.93 22.25 2.05
CA LEU A 26 6.64 23.65 2.37
C LEU A 26 5.34 23.80 3.15
N MET A 27 4.36 22.94 2.83
CA MET A 27 3.07 22.89 3.52
C MET A 27 2.51 21.47 3.48
N SER A 28 1.81 21.09 4.53
CA SER A 28 1.03 19.85 4.61
C SER A 28 -0.34 20.15 5.21
N ARG A 29 -1.37 19.51 4.67
CA ARG A 29 -2.75 19.62 5.14
C ARG A 29 -3.42 18.25 5.09
N THR A 30 -3.88 17.76 6.23
CA THR A 30 -4.62 16.49 6.32
C THR A 30 -5.98 16.72 6.96
N VAL A 31 -7.01 16.14 6.38
CA VAL A 31 -8.39 16.14 6.88
C VAL A 31 -8.92 14.71 6.96
N SER A 32 -9.87 14.49 7.86
CA SER A 32 -10.58 13.19 7.94
C SER A 32 -11.46 12.99 6.71
N ASN A 33 -11.43 11.78 6.16
CA ASN A 33 -12.36 11.35 5.13
C ASN A 33 -13.56 10.66 5.82
N ASP A 34 -14.61 11.40 6.06
CA ASP A 34 -15.85 10.97 6.73
C ASP A 34 -16.98 10.64 5.73
N SER A 35 -16.60 10.16 4.55
CA SER A 35 -17.52 9.93 3.42
C SER A 35 -18.18 8.54 3.40
N PHE A 36 -17.89 7.66 4.35
CA PHE A 36 -18.54 6.35 4.42
C PHE A 36 -20.05 6.48 4.50
N ILE A 37 -20.74 5.63 3.70
CA ILE A 37 -22.18 5.51 3.68
C ILE A 37 -22.56 4.25 4.47
N ASP A 38 -23.42 4.39 5.47
CA ASP A 38 -23.99 3.24 6.18
C ASP A 38 -25.17 2.68 5.36
N THR A 39 -24.97 1.49 4.80
CA THR A 39 -25.98 0.79 4.00
C THR A 39 -26.76 -0.25 4.82
N GLY A 40 -26.37 -0.47 6.08
CA GLY A 40 -26.89 -1.54 6.93
C GLY A 40 -26.32 -2.94 6.61
N ASN A 41 -25.57 -3.11 5.53
CA ASN A 41 -24.93 -4.38 5.15
C ASN A 41 -23.48 -4.42 5.70
N PRO A 42 -23.12 -5.38 6.57
CA PRO A 42 -21.81 -5.39 7.22
C PRO A 42 -20.63 -5.63 6.27
N TRP A 43 -20.88 -6.23 5.11
CA TRP A 43 -19.89 -6.48 4.06
C TRP A 43 -19.74 -5.32 3.06
N GLU A 44 -20.73 -4.43 2.98
CA GLU A 44 -20.70 -3.32 2.03
C GLU A 44 -19.88 -2.16 2.58
N ARG A 45 -18.90 -1.72 1.81
CA ARG A 45 -17.98 -0.63 2.17
C ARG A 45 -17.92 0.37 1.04
N VAL A 46 -18.86 1.31 1.08
CA VAL A 46 -19.01 2.34 0.05
C VAL A 46 -18.84 3.74 0.65
N GLN A 47 -18.40 4.66 -0.18
CA GLN A 47 -18.17 6.06 0.19
C GLN A 47 -18.86 7.00 -0.80
N ASP A 48 -19.24 8.19 -0.32
CA ASP A 48 -19.80 9.28 -1.13
C ASP A 48 -18.68 9.94 -1.97
N ALA A 49 -18.64 9.62 -3.26
CA ALA A 49 -17.63 10.14 -4.19
C ALA A 49 -17.68 11.68 -4.32
N ALA A 50 -18.87 12.29 -4.30
CA ALA A 50 -19.02 13.73 -4.40
C ALA A 50 -18.49 14.44 -3.15
N LYS A 51 -18.71 13.86 -1.96
CA LYS A 51 -18.15 14.36 -0.70
C LYS A 51 -16.63 14.29 -0.68
N ILE A 52 -16.05 13.17 -1.13
CA ILE A 52 -14.59 13.01 -1.27
C ILE A 52 -14.01 14.08 -2.18
N VAL A 53 -14.57 14.21 -3.39
CA VAL A 53 -14.11 15.22 -4.38
C VAL A 53 -14.17 16.63 -3.80
N LYS A 54 -15.26 16.97 -3.09
CA LYS A 54 -15.41 18.27 -2.43
C LYS A 54 -14.31 18.50 -1.38
N GLN A 55 -14.03 17.51 -0.54
CA GLN A 55 -13.00 17.60 0.50
C GLN A 55 -11.60 17.70 -0.11
N ALA A 56 -11.28 16.86 -1.10
CA ALA A 56 -9.99 16.89 -1.80
C ALA A 56 -9.74 18.23 -2.51
N ARG A 57 -10.79 18.79 -3.14
CA ARG A 57 -10.72 20.12 -3.76
C ARG A 57 -10.46 21.23 -2.73
N LEU A 58 -11.13 21.21 -1.57
CA LEU A 58 -10.89 22.18 -0.52
C LEU A 58 -9.43 22.13 -0.01
N VAL A 59 -8.87 20.92 0.17
CA VAL A 59 -7.47 20.76 0.53
C VAL A 59 -6.56 21.34 -0.57
N LEU A 60 -6.80 21.00 -1.84
CA LEU A 60 -6.00 21.52 -2.96
C LEU A 60 -6.10 23.04 -3.07
N ASP A 61 -7.31 23.63 -3.00
CA ASP A 61 -7.51 25.08 -3.10
C ASP A 61 -6.79 25.83 -1.96
N GLU A 62 -6.78 25.27 -0.73
CA GLU A 62 -6.01 25.84 0.38
C GLU A 62 -4.50 25.86 0.07
N LEU A 63 -3.95 24.80 -0.50
CA LEU A 63 -2.54 24.75 -0.92
C LEU A 63 -2.24 25.79 -2.00
N LEU A 64 -3.09 25.90 -3.03
CA LEU A 64 -2.89 26.80 -4.15
C LEU A 64 -2.98 28.28 -3.72
N VAL A 65 -3.83 28.61 -2.76
CA VAL A 65 -3.95 29.98 -2.21
C VAL A 65 -2.70 30.36 -1.42
N GLN A 66 -2.14 29.43 -0.64
CA GLN A 66 -0.96 29.69 0.19
C GLN A 66 0.34 29.64 -0.62
N HIS A 67 0.37 28.88 -1.71
CA HIS A 67 1.53 28.64 -2.56
C HIS A 67 1.20 28.85 -4.05
N PRO A 68 1.02 30.11 -4.50
CA PRO A 68 0.68 30.40 -5.89
C PRO A 68 1.80 30.06 -6.89
N GLU A 69 3.00 29.72 -6.41
CA GLU A 69 4.14 29.24 -7.20
C GLU A 69 4.05 27.76 -7.59
N ILE A 70 3.01 27.02 -7.17
CA ILE A 70 2.81 25.62 -7.57
C ILE A 70 2.70 25.54 -9.09
N SER A 71 3.51 24.67 -9.68
CA SER A 71 3.64 24.50 -11.13
C SER A 71 3.11 23.17 -11.67
N SER A 72 2.75 22.22 -10.80
CA SER A 72 2.13 20.93 -11.18
C SER A 72 1.33 20.33 -10.02
N ILE A 73 0.33 19.51 -10.37
CA ILE A 73 -0.53 18.79 -9.42
C ILE A 73 -0.45 17.32 -9.73
N GLY A 74 -0.02 16.51 -8.74
CA GLY A 74 -0.01 15.06 -8.75
C GLY A 74 -1.07 14.47 -7.85
N LEU A 75 -1.62 13.32 -8.25
CA LEU A 75 -2.72 12.65 -7.59
C LEU A 75 -2.36 11.22 -7.23
N THR A 76 -2.81 10.79 -6.06
CA THR A 76 -2.76 9.40 -5.60
C THR A 76 -3.91 9.14 -4.62
N GLY A 77 -4.08 7.90 -4.17
CA GLY A 77 -5.09 7.56 -3.17
C GLY A 77 -5.39 6.07 -3.11
N GLN A 78 -6.51 5.74 -2.45
CA GLN A 78 -6.93 4.36 -2.25
C GLN A 78 -7.14 3.64 -3.58
N MET A 79 -6.38 2.56 -3.75
CA MET A 79 -6.42 1.70 -4.93
C MET A 79 -7.60 0.70 -4.88
N HIS A 80 -7.75 -0.06 -5.95
CA HIS A 80 -8.68 -1.19 -6.14
C HIS A 80 -10.14 -0.80 -6.29
N GLY A 81 -10.66 0.17 -5.52
CA GLY A 81 -12.04 0.60 -5.56
C GLY A 81 -12.43 1.30 -6.86
N ILE A 82 -13.74 1.29 -7.19
CA ILE A 82 -14.27 1.89 -8.42
C ILE A 82 -15.38 2.92 -8.17
N VAL A 83 -15.39 3.95 -9.00
CA VAL A 83 -16.48 4.88 -9.21
C VAL A 83 -16.98 4.70 -10.64
N TYR A 84 -18.27 4.45 -10.84
CA TYR A 84 -18.87 4.44 -12.17
C TYR A 84 -19.04 5.85 -12.71
N VAL A 85 -18.83 6.02 -14.02
CA VAL A 85 -18.83 7.31 -14.71
C VAL A 85 -19.72 7.24 -15.94
N ASP A 86 -20.56 8.25 -16.15
CA ASP A 86 -21.41 8.38 -17.32
C ASP A 86 -20.66 8.97 -18.53
N GLN A 87 -21.35 9.07 -19.68
CA GLN A 87 -20.82 9.65 -20.93
C GLN A 87 -20.37 11.11 -20.80
N ASP A 88 -20.87 11.85 -19.82
CA ASP A 88 -20.54 13.24 -19.57
C ASP A 88 -19.41 13.42 -18.55
N GLY A 89 -18.92 12.34 -17.97
CA GLY A 89 -17.83 12.32 -17.00
C GLY A 89 -18.28 12.55 -15.56
N HIS A 90 -19.55 12.31 -15.24
CA HIS A 90 -20.07 12.42 -13.88
C HIS A 90 -20.13 11.06 -13.19
N ALA A 91 -19.86 11.05 -11.88
CA ALA A 91 -20.04 9.84 -11.11
C ALA A 91 -21.53 9.46 -10.99
N VAL A 92 -21.85 8.20 -11.28
CA VAL A 92 -23.17 7.61 -11.16
C VAL A 92 -23.15 6.49 -10.10
N GLY A 93 -23.40 6.87 -8.86
CA GLY A 93 -23.35 5.98 -7.71
C GLY A 93 -22.21 6.27 -6.74
N PRO A 94 -22.00 5.41 -5.73
CA PRO A 94 -20.95 5.59 -4.73
C PRO A 94 -19.57 5.11 -5.25
N LEU A 95 -18.53 5.45 -4.51
CA LEU A 95 -17.26 4.73 -4.56
C LEU A 95 -17.42 3.39 -3.84
N TYR A 96 -17.23 2.29 -4.55
CA TYR A 96 -17.04 0.97 -3.96
C TYR A 96 -15.58 0.82 -3.56
N THR A 97 -15.29 0.69 -2.25
CA THR A 97 -13.90 0.71 -1.77
C THR A 97 -13.23 -0.65 -1.85
N TRP A 98 -11.91 -0.69 -1.69
CA TRP A 98 -11.13 -1.92 -1.60
C TRP A 98 -11.51 -2.84 -0.41
N GLN A 99 -12.24 -2.30 0.59
CA GLN A 99 -12.72 -3.03 1.76
C GLN A 99 -14.07 -3.72 1.51
N ASP A 100 -14.69 -3.48 0.36
CA ASP A 100 -15.99 -4.05 0.04
C ASP A 100 -15.95 -5.57 -0.06
N GLY A 101 -16.85 -6.22 0.66
CA GLY A 101 -16.85 -7.67 0.84
C GLY A 101 -17.73 -8.46 -0.14
N ARG A 102 -18.41 -7.79 -1.11
CA ARG A 102 -19.37 -8.44 -2.01
C ARG A 102 -18.80 -9.62 -2.81
N GLY A 103 -17.55 -9.54 -3.22
CA GLY A 103 -16.87 -10.60 -3.97
C GLY A 103 -16.62 -11.89 -3.16
N ASN A 104 -16.79 -11.84 -1.84
CA ASN A 104 -16.64 -13.00 -0.93
C ASN A 104 -17.99 -13.62 -0.51
N LEU A 105 -19.12 -13.06 -0.95
CA LEU A 105 -20.42 -13.63 -0.65
C LEU A 105 -20.59 -14.99 -1.35
N LEU A 106 -21.11 -15.97 -0.63
CA LEU A 106 -21.33 -17.34 -1.14
C LEU A 106 -22.66 -17.47 -1.89
N GLU A 107 -22.87 -16.62 -2.90
CA GLU A 107 -24.13 -16.51 -3.65
C GLU A 107 -24.15 -17.31 -4.97
N PHE A 108 -23.01 -17.86 -5.37
CA PHE A 108 -22.85 -18.53 -6.66
C PHE A 108 -22.69 -20.03 -6.46
N ASP A 109 -23.80 -20.75 -6.28
CA ASP A 109 -23.84 -22.20 -5.97
C ASP A 109 -22.97 -22.56 -4.74
N GLY A 110 -22.95 -21.70 -3.72
CA GLY A 110 -22.14 -21.86 -2.53
C GLY A 110 -20.67 -21.43 -2.66
N HIS A 111 -20.31 -20.80 -3.77
CA HIS A 111 -18.98 -20.24 -4.02
C HIS A 111 -18.98 -18.71 -3.99
N SER A 112 -17.81 -18.14 -3.67
CA SER A 112 -17.55 -16.70 -3.81
C SER A 112 -17.15 -16.35 -5.25
N LEU A 113 -17.31 -15.07 -5.64
CA LEU A 113 -16.85 -14.63 -6.97
C LEU A 113 -15.34 -14.78 -7.15
N THR A 114 -14.56 -14.57 -6.09
CA THR A 114 -13.10 -14.77 -6.13
C THR A 114 -12.75 -16.22 -6.42
N GLU A 115 -13.52 -17.20 -5.90
CA GLU A 115 -13.35 -18.63 -6.22
C GLU A 115 -13.81 -18.95 -7.64
N VAL A 116 -14.92 -18.38 -8.09
CA VAL A 116 -15.42 -18.53 -9.47
C VAL A 116 -14.38 -18.03 -10.46
N ILE A 117 -13.81 -16.83 -10.27
CA ILE A 117 -12.77 -16.25 -11.12
C ILE A 117 -11.52 -17.13 -11.11
N ARG A 118 -11.07 -17.57 -9.95
CA ARG A 118 -9.89 -18.45 -9.83
C ARG A 118 -10.10 -19.74 -10.61
N THR A 119 -11.27 -20.35 -10.52
CA THR A 119 -11.58 -21.61 -11.20
C THR A 119 -11.71 -21.43 -12.71
N ALA A 120 -12.37 -20.36 -13.17
CA ALA A 120 -12.62 -20.12 -14.59
C ALA A 120 -11.39 -19.57 -15.34
N CYS A 121 -10.61 -18.69 -14.72
CA CYS A 121 -9.54 -17.93 -15.38
C CYS A 121 -8.14 -18.21 -14.82
N GLY A 122 -8.02 -18.92 -13.68
CA GLY A 122 -6.75 -19.11 -12.99
C GLY A 122 -6.19 -17.86 -12.33
N LEU A 123 -6.98 -16.77 -12.23
CA LEU A 123 -6.56 -15.49 -11.68
C LEU A 123 -6.77 -15.45 -10.15
N GLN A 124 -5.78 -14.95 -9.43
CA GLN A 124 -5.92 -14.61 -8.03
C GLN A 124 -6.48 -13.18 -7.92
N THR A 125 -7.62 -13.04 -7.25
CA THR A 125 -8.28 -11.75 -7.05
C THR A 125 -8.72 -11.60 -5.59
N ALA A 126 -9.01 -10.37 -5.18
CA ALA A 126 -9.59 -10.07 -3.87
C ALA A 126 -10.96 -9.43 -4.03
N SER A 127 -11.81 -9.55 -3.01
CA SER A 127 -13.21 -9.08 -3.02
C SER A 127 -13.34 -7.60 -3.44
N GLY A 128 -12.46 -6.74 -2.91
CA GLY A 128 -12.50 -5.30 -3.18
C GLY A 128 -11.82 -4.87 -4.48
N TYR A 129 -11.40 -5.81 -5.34
CA TYR A 129 -10.87 -5.47 -6.67
C TYR A 129 -11.99 -4.97 -7.58
N GLY A 130 -11.72 -3.91 -8.34
CA GLY A 130 -12.73 -3.21 -9.13
C GLY A 130 -13.52 -4.09 -10.08
N LEU A 131 -12.85 -4.99 -10.81
CA LEU A 131 -13.53 -5.92 -11.73
C LEU A 131 -14.29 -7.05 -10.99
N VAL A 132 -13.89 -7.41 -9.77
CA VAL A 132 -14.69 -8.33 -8.93
C VAL A 132 -15.96 -7.63 -8.46
N THR A 133 -15.85 -6.37 -8.02
CA THR A 133 -17.00 -5.52 -7.66
C THR A 133 -17.93 -5.33 -8.84
N HIS A 134 -17.38 -4.99 -10.03
CA HIS A 134 -18.16 -4.79 -11.24
C HIS A 134 -18.89 -6.08 -11.67
N LEU A 135 -18.21 -7.22 -11.66
CA LEU A 135 -18.80 -8.52 -11.97
C LEU A 135 -19.97 -8.88 -11.04
N TYR A 136 -19.82 -8.59 -9.74
CA TYR A 136 -20.94 -8.76 -8.79
C TYR A 136 -22.11 -7.85 -9.14
N ASN A 137 -21.83 -6.58 -9.38
CA ASN A 137 -22.86 -5.59 -9.70
C ASN A 137 -23.60 -5.94 -11.00
N GLU A 138 -22.88 -6.37 -12.05
CA GLU A 138 -23.48 -6.78 -13.32
C GLU A 138 -24.43 -7.96 -13.13
N ARG A 139 -24.00 -9.00 -12.41
CA ARG A 139 -24.80 -10.19 -12.15
C ARG A 139 -26.05 -9.93 -11.31
N ASN A 140 -26.02 -8.89 -10.48
CA ASN A 140 -27.12 -8.53 -9.57
C ASN A 140 -27.94 -7.32 -10.06
N GLY A 141 -27.67 -6.81 -11.28
CA GLY A 141 -28.39 -5.65 -11.83
C GLY A 141 -28.17 -4.36 -11.04
N LEU A 142 -26.98 -4.20 -10.44
CA LEU A 142 -26.58 -3.06 -9.60
C LEU A 142 -25.67 -2.07 -10.32
N VAL A 143 -25.30 -2.34 -11.56
CA VAL A 143 -24.57 -1.37 -12.40
C VAL A 143 -25.56 -0.25 -12.77
N PRO A 144 -25.22 1.03 -12.50
CA PRO A 144 -26.11 2.13 -12.91
C PRO A 144 -26.31 2.13 -14.43
N THR A 145 -27.54 2.40 -14.86
CA THR A 145 -27.92 2.35 -16.29
C THR A 145 -27.20 3.39 -17.14
N GLU A 146 -26.74 4.48 -16.51
CA GLU A 146 -26.00 5.57 -17.13
C GLU A 146 -24.48 5.33 -17.16
N ALA A 147 -23.99 4.24 -16.52
CA ALA A 147 -22.56 3.96 -16.45
C ALA A 147 -22.01 3.54 -17.82
N GLU A 148 -21.02 4.27 -18.30
CA GLU A 148 -20.25 3.96 -19.52
C GLU A 148 -18.93 3.25 -19.18
N THR A 149 -18.31 3.64 -18.05
CA THR A 149 -17.01 3.13 -17.61
C THR A 149 -16.88 3.28 -16.10
N PHE A 150 -15.72 2.93 -15.58
CA PHE A 150 -15.34 3.19 -14.19
C PHE A 150 -13.88 3.59 -14.05
N CYS A 151 -13.51 4.18 -12.92
CA CYS A 151 -12.13 4.48 -12.57
C CYS A 151 -11.95 4.51 -11.05
N THR A 152 -10.70 4.73 -10.57
CA THR A 152 -10.49 4.97 -9.14
C THR A 152 -11.00 6.35 -8.74
N ILE A 153 -11.11 6.59 -7.42
CA ILE A 153 -11.54 7.91 -6.91
C ILE A 153 -10.55 9.02 -7.23
N MET A 154 -9.23 8.73 -7.27
CA MET A 154 -8.22 9.72 -7.63
C MET A 154 -8.20 10.01 -9.13
N ASP A 155 -8.47 9.02 -9.99
CA ASP A 155 -8.65 9.25 -11.43
C ASP A 155 -9.91 10.10 -11.67
N TYR A 156 -11.01 9.79 -10.98
CA TYR A 156 -12.23 10.59 -11.03
C TYR A 156 -12.00 12.02 -10.55
N PHE A 157 -11.23 12.22 -9.48
CA PHE A 157 -10.85 13.55 -9.04
C PHE A 157 -10.06 14.32 -10.11
N GLY A 158 -9.12 13.66 -10.79
CA GLY A 158 -8.40 14.21 -11.94
C GLY A 158 -9.33 14.64 -13.08
N MET A 159 -10.35 13.81 -13.39
CA MET A 159 -11.38 14.18 -14.37
C MET A 159 -12.14 15.45 -13.97
N VAL A 160 -12.60 15.51 -12.72
CA VAL A 160 -13.35 16.68 -12.20
C VAL A 160 -12.52 17.95 -12.22
N LEU A 161 -11.22 17.90 -11.89
CA LEU A 161 -10.33 19.05 -11.92
C LEU A 161 -10.11 19.57 -13.35
N THR A 162 -10.04 18.67 -14.32
CA THR A 162 -9.66 19.01 -15.70
C THR A 162 -10.81 19.11 -16.69
N GLY A 163 -12.02 18.70 -16.27
CA GLY A 163 -13.20 18.64 -17.14
C GLY A 163 -13.16 17.50 -18.17
N ARG A 164 -12.32 16.49 -17.97
CA ARG A 164 -12.30 15.29 -18.83
C ARG A 164 -13.60 14.49 -18.66
N LYS A 165 -14.11 13.95 -19.77
CA LYS A 165 -15.30 13.10 -19.77
C LYS A 165 -14.97 11.61 -19.65
N GLN A 166 -13.79 11.19 -20.04
CA GLN A 166 -13.34 9.81 -19.99
C GLN A 166 -12.10 9.67 -19.12
N PRO A 167 -12.02 8.66 -18.28
CA PRO A 167 -10.85 8.40 -17.47
C PRO A 167 -9.64 7.96 -18.31
N LEU A 168 -8.46 8.36 -17.87
CA LEU A 168 -7.18 7.81 -18.30
C LEU A 168 -6.47 7.28 -17.05
N VAL A 169 -6.40 5.99 -16.93
CA VAL A 169 -5.94 5.31 -15.71
C VAL A 169 -4.48 4.88 -15.89
N HIS A 170 -3.61 5.25 -14.95
CA HIS A 170 -2.24 4.76 -14.97
C HIS A 170 -2.20 3.25 -14.68
N THR A 171 -1.27 2.51 -15.32
CA THR A 171 -1.12 1.05 -15.16
C THR A 171 -1.05 0.59 -13.70
N SER A 172 -0.48 1.41 -12.78
CA SER A 172 -0.44 1.11 -11.36
C SER A 172 -1.84 0.99 -10.74
N ASN A 173 -2.79 1.82 -11.18
CA ASN A 173 -4.19 1.77 -10.74
C ASN A 173 -4.97 0.71 -11.51
N ALA A 174 -4.78 0.60 -12.83
CA ALA A 174 -5.46 -0.39 -13.67
C ALA A 174 -5.18 -1.82 -13.20
N ALA A 175 -3.93 -2.13 -12.84
CA ALA A 175 -3.56 -3.45 -12.31
C ALA A 175 -4.31 -3.78 -11.00
N SER A 176 -4.69 -2.78 -10.23
CA SER A 176 -5.41 -2.95 -8.97
C SER A 176 -6.89 -3.34 -9.13
N PHE A 177 -7.44 -3.21 -10.34
CA PHE A 177 -8.81 -3.66 -10.62
C PHE A 177 -8.93 -5.19 -10.78
N GLY A 178 -7.80 -5.89 -10.98
CA GLY A 178 -7.76 -7.30 -11.37
C GLY A 178 -7.88 -7.49 -12.88
N PHE A 179 -7.72 -8.73 -13.37
CA PHE A 179 -7.74 -9.07 -14.80
C PHE A 179 -6.75 -8.25 -15.64
N PHE A 180 -5.62 -7.88 -15.06
CA PHE A 180 -4.60 -7.06 -15.70
C PHE A 180 -3.31 -7.87 -15.92
N ASP A 181 -2.78 -7.82 -17.12
CA ASP A 181 -1.46 -8.37 -17.46
C ASP A 181 -0.39 -7.31 -17.13
N VAL A 182 0.23 -7.45 -15.97
CA VAL A 182 1.26 -6.51 -15.48
C VAL A 182 2.46 -6.44 -16.42
N LYS A 183 2.81 -7.56 -17.07
CA LYS A 183 3.96 -7.65 -17.97
C LYS A 183 3.70 -6.93 -19.30
N ASN A 184 2.48 -7.05 -19.83
CA ASN A 184 2.10 -6.43 -21.08
C ASN A 184 1.42 -5.05 -20.89
N GLY A 185 1.10 -4.65 -19.66
CA GLY A 185 0.52 -3.35 -19.33
C GLY A 185 -0.91 -3.15 -19.86
N CYS A 186 -1.71 -4.21 -19.96
CA CYS A 186 -3.07 -4.15 -20.49
C CYS A 186 -4.03 -5.10 -19.75
N PHE A 187 -5.33 -4.85 -19.86
CA PHE A 187 -6.34 -5.79 -19.38
C PHE A 187 -6.33 -7.10 -20.18
N GLN A 188 -6.60 -8.21 -19.51
CA GLN A 188 -6.75 -9.54 -20.09
C GLN A 188 -8.20 -9.72 -20.57
N GLU A 189 -8.54 -9.09 -21.70
CA GLU A 189 -9.90 -9.04 -22.23
C GLU A 189 -10.47 -10.44 -22.54
N ASP A 190 -9.62 -11.37 -22.93
CA ASP A 190 -9.99 -12.77 -23.11
C ASP A 190 -10.52 -13.40 -21.81
N LYS A 191 -9.90 -13.11 -20.68
CA LYS A 191 -10.36 -13.60 -19.38
C LYS A 191 -11.56 -12.83 -18.83
N VAL A 192 -11.65 -11.52 -19.14
CA VAL A 192 -12.85 -10.71 -18.87
C VAL A 192 -14.07 -11.32 -19.58
N ALA A 193 -13.94 -11.71 -20.84
CA ALA A 193 -14.98 -12.35 -21.60
C ALA A 193 -15.40 -13.75 -21.06
N VAL A 194 -14.45 -14.52 -20.49
CA VAL A 194 -14.75 -15.83 -19.86
C VAL A 194 -15.72 -15.70 -18.70
N VAL A 195 -15.68 -14.60 -17.97
CA VAL A 195 -16.63 -14.33 -16.86
C VAL A 195 -17.86 -13.55 -17.31
N TRP A 196 -18.06 -13.42 -18.63
CA TRP A 196 -19.20 -12.74 -19.28
C TRP A 196 -19.31 -11.24 -18.98
N LEU A 197 -18.17 -10.57 -18.77
CA LEU A 197 -18.12 -9.11 -18.73
C LEU A 197 -17.85 -8.54 -20.12
N ASP A 198 -18.43 -7.36 -20.38
CA ASP A 198 -18.13 -6.59 -21.58
C ASP A 198 -16.84 -5.77 -21.36
N SER A 199 -15.85 -5.96 -22.24
CA SER A 199 -14.59 -5.19 -22.17
C SER A 199 -14.76 -3.71 -22.51
N ALA A 200 -15.89 -3.30 -23.11
CA ALA A 200 -16.19 -1.92 -23.45
C ALA A 200 -16.26 -0.99 -22.20
N VAL A 201 -16.53 -1.56 -21.01
CA VAL A 201 -16.56 -0.79 -19.76
C VAL A 201 -15.17 -0.45 -19.24
N LEU A 202 -14.12 -1.11 -19.72
CA LEU A 202 -12.75 -0.92 -19.24
C LEU A 202 -12.22 0.47 -19.59
N PRO A 203 -11.58 1.19 -18.66
CA PRO A 203 -11.02 2.50 -18.91
C PRO A 203 -9.78 2.42 -19.82
N ALA A 204 -9.48 3.52 -20.50
CA ALA A 204 -8.20 3.68 -21.21
C ALA A 204 -7.02 3.69 -20.22
N VAL A 205 -5.91 3.08 -20.61
CA VAL A 205 -4.74 2.87 -19.73
C VAL A 205 -3.51 3.58 -20.31
N THR A 206 -2.66 4.13 -19.43
CA THR A 206 -1.34 4.67 -19.76
C THR A 206 -0.28 4.14 -18.80
N ASP A 207 0.95 3.94 -19.29
CA ASP A 207 2.14 3.58 -18.49
C ASP A 207 3.03 4.80 -18.15
N ARG A 208 2.58 5.99 -18.55
CA ARG A 208 3.34 7.25 -18.45
C ARG A 208 2.61 8.27 -17.59
N MET A 209 3.39 9.23 -17.08
CA MET A 209 2.83 10.42 -16.45
C MET A 209 2.33 11.38 -17.53
N GLU A 210 1.05 11.29 -17.86
CA GLU A 210 0.40 12.17 -18.85
C GLU A 210 -0.31 13.33 -18.17
N ILE A 211 -0.32 14.49 -18.84
CA ILE A 211 -1.13 15.64 -18.42
C ILE A 211 -2.59 15.37 -18.80
N LEU A 212 -3.47 15.30 -17.83
CA LEU A 212 -4.91 15.13 -18.02
C LEU A 212 -5.59 16.42 -18.54
N GLY A 213 -5.04 17.56 -18.18
CA GLY A 213 -5.54 18.89 -18.42
C GLY A 213 -4.97 19.87 -17.40
N SER A 214 -5.68 20.95 -17.09
CA SER A 214 -5.25 21.92 -16.09
C SER A 214 -6.37 22.30 -15.12
N TYR A 215 -5.98 22.60 -13.88
CA TYR A 215 -6.84 23.19 -12.86
C TYR A 215 -6.28 24.57 -12.47
N GLN A 216 -7.09 25.61 -12.62
CA GLN A 216 -6.66 27.02 -12.42
C GLN A 216 -5.37 27.38 -13.19
N GLY A 217 -5.19 26.79 -14.40
CA GLY A 217 -3.99 27.01 -15.25
C GLY A 217 -2.78 26.12 -14.89
N ILE A 218 -2.85 25.31 -13.82
CA ILE A 218 -1.78 24.43 -13.38
C ILE A 218 -2.03 23.02 -13.95
N PRO A 219 -1.05 22.38 -14.61
CA PRO A 219 -1.21 21.03 -15.15
C PRO A 219 -1.49 20.00 -14.05
N VAL A 220 -2.46 19.12 -14.32
CA VAL A 220 -2.82 17.96 -13.49
C VAL A 220 -2.40 16.72 -14.22
N THR A 221 -1.68 15.82 -13.55
CA THR A 221 -1.20 14.57 -14.14
C THR A 221 -2.10 13.39 -13.81
N ALA A 222 -1.95 12.30 -14.58
CA ALA A 222 -2.58 11.02 -14.29
C ALA A 222 -2.25 10.58 -12.86
N ALA A 223 -3.24 9.99 -12.18
CA ALA A 223 -3.07 9.52 -10.82
C ALA A 223 -2.26 8.22 -10.79
N ILE A 224 -1.35 8.07 -9.82
CA ILE A 224 -0.61 6.84 -9.56
C ILE A 224 -1.12 6.13 -8.30
N GLY A 225 -0.90 4.82 -8.20
CA GLY A 225 -1.27 4.06 -7.01
C GLY A 225 -0.53 4.52 -5.75
N ASP A 226 -1.17 4.36 -4.59
CA ASP A 226 -0.63 4.80 -3.28
C ASP A 226 0.70 4.11 -2.91
N ASN A 227 0.86 2.84 -3.26
CA ASN A 227 2.10 2.09 -3.04
C ASN A 227 3.26 2.67 -3.84
N GLN A 228 3.03 3.00 -5.12
CA GLN A 228 4.01 3.63 -6.00
C GLN A 228 4.34 5.04 -5.54
N ALA A 229 3.32 5.80 -5.16
CA ALA A 229 3.49 7.13 -4.61
C ALA A 229 4.27 7.11 -3.29
N SER A 230 3.92 6.23 -2.35
CA SER A 230 4.64 6.09 -1.09
C SER A 230 6.10 5.73 -1.30
N PHE A 231 6.39 4.84 -2.25
CA PHE A 231 7.78 4.52 -2.61
C PHE A 231 8.53 5.75 -3.12
N LEU A 232 7.98 6.47 -4.11
CA LEU A 232 8.58 7.71 -4.64
C LEU A 232 8.78 8.78 -3.56
N GLY A 233 7.79 8.93 -2.67
CA GLY A 233 7.86 9.84 -1.54
C GLY A 233 9.04 9.47 -0.65
N ALA A 234 9.07 8.25 -0.13
CA ALA A 234 10.06 7.80 0.84
C ALA A 234 11.48 7.77 0.29
N VAL A 235 11.67 7.30 -0.95
CA VAL A 235 12.99 7.03 -1.55
C VAL A 235 13.58 8.24 -2.27
N GLY A 236 12.76 9.07 -2.91
CA GLY A 236 13.23 10.15 -3.77
C GLY A 236 13.92 9.62 -5.03
N ASP A 237 15.02 10.27 -5.41
CA ASP A 237 15.78 9.94 -6.62
C ASP A 237 16.91 8.91 -6.40
N LYS A 238 16.94 8.24 -5.23
CA LYS A 238 17.99 7.27 -4.89
C LYS A 238 17.75 5.97 -5.65
N GLU A 239 18.63 5.68 -6.57
CA GLU A 239 18.63 4.40 -7.30
C GLU A 239 19.08 3.23 -6.41
N ASN A 240 18.74 2.01 -6.82
CA ASN A 240 19.13 0.79 -6.11
C ASN A 240 18.74 0.80 -4.62
N THR A 241 17.55 1.31 -4.33
CA THR A 241 17.04 1.46 -2.97
C THR A 241 16.09 0.33 -2.61
N VAL A 242 16.25 -0.20 -1.41
CA VAL A 242 15.26 -1.03 -0.72
C VAL A 242 14.48 -0.14 0.23
N LEU A 243 13.16 -0.14 0.12
CA LEU A 243 12.25 0.49 1.07
C LEU A 243 11.69 -0.58 2.01
N LEU A 244 11.91 -0.39 3.31
CA LEU A 244 11.31 -1.17 4.39
C LEU A 244 10.21 -0.35 5.05
N ASN A 245 8.97 -0.81 5.01
CA ASN A 245 7.89 -0.20 5.78
C ASN A 245 7.51 -1.14 6.93
N MET A 246 7.53 -0.62 8.17
CA MET A 246 7.17 -1.37 9.37
C MET A 246 6.05 -0.67 10.12
N GLY A 247 4.82 -1.04 9.80
CA GLY A 247 3.61 -0.67 10.52
C GLY A 247 3.10 -1.84 11.37
N THR A 248 1.79 -2.09 11.39
CA THR A 248 1.17 -3.29 11.97
C THR A 248 1.67 -4.56 11.27
N GLY A 249 1.70 -4.55 9.94
CA GLY A 249 2.43 -5.49 9.10
C GLY A 249 3.81 -4.95 8.73
N GLY A 250 4.58 -5.73 7.98
CA GLY A 250 5.84 -5.32 7.36
C GLY A 250 5.73 -5.38 5.84
N GLN A 251 6.45 -4.53 5.15
CA GLN A 251 6.55 -4.58 3.69
C GLN A 251 7.96 -4.24 3.25
N ILE A 252 8.44 -4.94 2.23
CA ILE A 252 9.65 -4.60 1.50
C ILE A 252 9.28 -4.26 0.07
N SER A 253 9.92 -3.24 -0.49
CA SER A 253 9.68 -2.80 -1.86
C SER A 253 10.99 -2.39 -2.54
N VAL A 254 11.12 -2.72 -3.82
CA VAL A 254 12.29 -2.45 -4.67
C VAL A 254 11.82 -2.13 -6.08
N ILE A 255 12.47 -1.18 -6.76
CA ILE A 255 12.24 -0.95 -8.19
C ILE A 255 13.08 -1.91 -9.02
N SER A 256 12.47 -2.51 -10.04
CA SER A 256 13.12 -3.34 -11.04
C SER A 256 12.75 -2.89 -12.46
N THR A 257 13.68 -3.03 -13.39
CA THR A 257 13.41 -2.92 -14.84
C THR A 257 12.89 -4.22 -15.42
N GLU A 258 13.00 -5.33 -14.70
CA GLU A 258 12.57 -6.64 -15.11
C GLU A 258 11.33 -7.08 -14.34
N TYR A 259 10.36 -7.66 -15.03
CA TYR A 259 9.22 -8.32 -14.40
C TYR A 259 9.68 -9.55 -13.64
N PHE A 260 9.31 -9.65 -12.37
CA PHE A 260 9.61 -10.81 -11.54
C PHE A 260 8.51 -11.05 -10.52
N GLU A 261 7.98 -12.26 -10.49
CA GLU A 261 7.04 -12.75 -9.48
C GLU A 261 7.46 -14.12 -8.97
N THR A 262 7.27 -14.35 -7.70
CA THR A 262 7.45 -15.65 -7.04
C THR A 262 6.62 -15.69 -5.77
N SER A 263 6.56 -16.83 -5.09
CA SER A 263 5.82 -16.97 -3.82
C SER A 263 6.23 -15.89 -2.80
N GLY A 264 5.28 -15.04 -2.41
CA GLY A 264 5.47 -13.92 -1.48
C GLY A 264 5.99 -12.63 -2.12
N ILE A 265 6.29 -12.62 -3.41
CA ILE A 265 6.72 -11.43 -4.17
C ILE A 265 5.76 -11.16 -5.31
N GLU A 266 5.18 -9.96 -5.32
CA GLU A 266 4.30 -9.44 -6.34
C GLU A 266 5.05 -8.39 -7.17
N ALA A 267 4.84 -8.38 -8.49
CA ALA A 267 5.24 -7.29 -9.37
C ALA A 267 4.05 -6.35 -9.59
N ARG A 268 4.26 -5.06 -9.38
CA ARG A 268 3.26 -4.01 -9.63
C ARG A 268 3.80 -3.04 -10.67
N PRO A 269 2.99 -2.57 -11.63
CA PRO A 269 3.45 -1.55 -12.57
C PRO A 269 3.95 -0.32 -11.82
N PHE A 270 5.06 0.21 -12.31
CA PHE A 270 5.64 1.46 -11.86
C PHE A 270 5.80 2.41 -13.04
N LEU A 271 6.36 3.57 -12.84
CA LEU A 271 6.55 4.56 -13.89
C LEU A 271 7.55 4.07 -14.96
N ASP A 272 7.34 4.50 -16.21
CA ASP A 272 8.26 4.28 -17.34
C ASP A 272 8.55 2.80 -17.64
N GLY A 273 7.55 1.93 -17.54
CA GLY A 273 7.68 0.50 -17.83
C GLY A 273 8.50 -0.29 -16.80
N LYS A 274 8.81 0.30 -15.63
CA LYS A 274 9.44 -0.39 -14.50
C LYS A 274 8.39 -1.10 -13.64
N TYR A 275 8.86 -1.87 -12.68
CA TYR A 275 8.05 -2.62 -11.74
C TYR A 275 8.43 -2.27 -10.31
N LEU A 276 7.45 -2.13 -9.44
CA LEU A 276 7.63 -2.14 -8.00
C LEU A 276 7.45 -3.58 -7.53
N LEU A 277 8.57 -4.25 -7.23
CA LEU A 277 8.55 -5.58 -6.63
C LEU A 277 8.33 -5.44 -5.14
N GLY A 278 7.35 -6.14 -4.61
CA GLY A 278 6.98 -6.03 -3.20
C GLY A 278 6.69 -7.37 -2.55
N GLY A 279 7.08 -7.48 -1.29
CA GLY A 279 6.71 -8.58 -0.41
C GLY A 279 6.19 -8.05 0.92
N ALA A 280 5.22 -8.74 1.53
CA ALA A 280 4.58 -8.28 2.75
C ALA A 280 4.54 -9.37 3.82
N SER A 281 4.77 -8.95 5.07
CA SER A 281 4.53 -9.71 6.29
C SER A 281 3.21 -9.26 6.93
N LEU A 282 2.37 -10.21 7.31
CA LEU A 282 1.10 -9.91 7.99
C LEU A 282 1.29 -9.50 9.46
N CYS A 283 2.46 -9.79 10.04
CA CYS A 283 2.72 -9.66 11.46
C CYS A 283 4.00 -8.85 11.78
N GLY A 284 4.21 -7.71 11.13
CA GLY A 284 5.31 -6.80 11.41
C GLY A 284 5.29 -6.31 12.87
N GLY A 285 5.04 -5.03 13.10
CA GLY A 285 4.95 -4.44 14.45
C GLY A 285 3.93 -5.13 15.37
N ARG A 286 2.96 -5.85 14.81
CA ARG A 286 2.02 -6.69 15.58
C ARG A 286 2.72 -7.78 16.36
N ALA A 287 3.80 -8.39 15.84
CA ALA A 287 4.54 -9.42 16.56
C ALA A 287 5.13 -8.87 17.86
N TYR A 288 5.71 -7.68 17.79
CA TYR A 288 6.26 -6.98 18.96
C TYR A 288 5.17 -6.58 19.96
N ALA A 289 4.00 -6.17 19.47
CA ALA A 289 2.84 -5.85 20.31
C ALA A 289 2.25 -7.11 21.00
N ILE A 290 2.26 -8.27 20.34
CA ILE A 290 1.85 -9.55 20.94
C ILE A 290 2.79 -9.92 22.10
N LEU A 291 4.10 -9.74 21.93
CA LEU A 291 5.07 -9.99 23.00
C LEU A 291 4.90 -8.99 24.16
N GLU A 292 4.65 -7.70 23.87
CA GLU A 292 4.33 -6.70 24.89
C GLU A 292 3.11 -7.12 25.71
N LYS A 293 2.05 -7.54 25.03
CA LYS A 293 0.85 -8.03 25.67
C LYS A 293 1.14 -9.23 26.59
N PHE A 294 1.97 -10.17 26.17
CA PHE A 294 2.39 -11.32 26.97
C PHE A 294 3.09 -10.88 28.28
N PHE A 295 4.06 -9.97 28.22
CA PHE A 295 4.74 -9.47 29.41
C PHE A 295 3.78 -8.68 30.33
N ARG A 296 2.89 -7.88 29.76
CA ARG A 296 1.91 -7.10 30.52
C ARG A 296 0.86 -8.00 31.19
N GLU A 297 0.42 -9.06 30.55
CA GLU A 297 -0.50 -10.05 31.16
C GLU A 297 0.16 -10.80 32.30
N TYR A 298 1.45 -11.14 32.18
CA TYR A 298 2.21 -11.73 33.28
C TYR A 298 2.27 -10.79 34.51
N LEU A 299 2.58 -9.51 34.29
CA LEU A 299 2.61 -8.53 35.37
C LEU A 299 1.22 -8.33 36.00
N ARG A 300 0.17 -8.31 35.21
CA ARG A 300 -1.22 -8.22 35.69
C ARG A 300 -1.59 -9.40 36.60
N ALA A 301 -1.08 -10.58 36.30
CA ALA A 301 -1.30 -11.77 37.14
C ALA A 301 -0.46 -11.78 38.43
N ALA A 302 0.72 -11.13 38.40
CA ALA A 302 1.65 -11.11 39.53
C ALA A 302 1.41 -9.94 40.51
N GLU A 303 0.89 -8.81 40.04
CA GLU A 303 0.76 -7.57 40.80
C GLU A 303 -0.71 -7.13 40.89
N SER A 304 -1.05 -6.39 41.96
CA SER A 304 -2.35 -5.73 42.10
C SER A 304 -2.35 -4.42 41.33
N GLY A 305 -3.17 -4.30 40.28
CA GLY A 305 -3.33 -3.07 39.48
C GLY A 305 -3.15 -3.27 37.98
N GLU A 306 -3.40 -2.24 37.19
CA GLU A 306 -3.21 -2.28 35.75
C GLU A 306 -1.75 -1.96 35.39
N PRO A 307 -1.00 -2.90 34.81
CA PRO A 307 0.40 -2.65 34.43
C PRO A 307 0.51 -1.62 33.31
N LYS A 308 1.55 -0.80 33.39
CA LYS A 308 1.89 0.13 32.27
C LYS A 308 2.35 -0.65 31.05
N VAL A 309 2.30 0.02 29.90
CA VAL A 309 2.85 -0.46 28.61
C VAL A 309 4.37 -0.68 28.76
N GLN A 310 4.89 -1.82 28.25
CA GLN A 310 6.24 -2.33 28.56
C GLN A 310 7.30 -2.03 27.48
N TYR A 311 7.00 -1.30 26.40
CA TYR A 311 7.94 -1.10 25.27
C TYR A 311 9.29 -0.52 25.67
N SER A 312 9.37 0.36 26.67
CA SER A 312 10.63 0.94 27.15
C SER A 312 11.53 -0.11 27.83
N ILE A 313 10.91 -1.04 28.57
CA ILE A 313 11.64 -2.14 29.20
C ILE A 313 12.06 -3.16 28.14
N MET A 314 11.19 -3.46 27.18
CA MET A 314 11.49 -4.36 26.07
C MET A 314 12.64 -3.84 25.21
N GLU A 315 12.81 -2.54 25.00
CA GLU A 315 13.98 -1.99 24.32
C GLU A 315 15.27 -2.31 25.07
N VAL A 316 15.29 -2.16 26.40
CA VAL A 316 16.44 -2.52 27.24
C VAL A 316 16.74 -4.01 27.17
N LEU A 317 15.70 -4.86 27.21
CA LEU A 317 15.82 -6.31 27.07
C LEU A 317 16.40 -6.68 25.69
N ALA A 318 15.88 -6.06 24.61
CA ALA A 318 16.34 -6.31 23.26
C ALA A 318 17.84 -5.97 23.08
N ARG A 319 18.31 -4.85 23.62
CA ARG A 319 19.72 -4.46 23.59
C ARG A 319 20.64 -5.48 24.31
N LYS A 320 20.19 -6.00 25.45
CA LYS A 320 20.91 -7.07 26.15
C LYS A 320 20.87 -8.38 25.37
N GLY A 321 19.71 -8.71 24.78
CA GLY A 321 19.52 -9.90 23.95
C GLY A 321 20.40 -9.90 22.69
N LYS A 322 20.70 -8.74 22.10
CA LYS A 322 21.62 -8.61 20.95
C LYS A 322 22.99 -9.15 21.30
N ALA A 323 23.55 -8.79 22.44
CA ALA A 323 24.87 -9.26 22.90
C ALA A 323 24.90 -10.78 23.12
N ALA A 324 23.84 -11.34 23.72
CA ALA A 324 23.69 -12.77 23.93
C ALA A 324 23.53 -13.53 22.60
N PHE A 325 22.76 -12.99 21.66
CA PHE A 325 22.51 -13.57 20.34
C PHE A 325 23.80 -13.70 19.51
N THR A 326 24.64 -12.67 19.50
CA THR A 326 25.90 -12.66 18.77
C THR A 326 26.96 -13.57 19.37
N SER A 327 26.94 -13.83 20.68
CA SER A 327 27.92 -14.68 21.37
C SER A 327 27.49 -16.14 21.50
N CYS A 328 26.22 -16.46 21.20
CA CYS A 328 25.69 -17.81 21.33
C CYS A 328 25.86 -18.62 20.04
N GLY A 329 26.39 -19.84 20.14
CA GLY A 329 26.54 -20.72 18.98
C GLY A 329 25.22 -21.24 18.39
N ALA A 330 24.13 -21.20 19.18
CA ALA A 330 22.78 -21.58 18.76
C ALA A 330 21.75 -20.59 19.37
N PRO A 331 21.52 -19.42 18.76
CA PRO A 331 20.60 -18.44 19.31
C PRO A 331 19.14 -18.92 19.22
N LEU A 332 18.32 -18.47 20.16
CA LEU A 332 16.87 -18.64 20.12
C LEU A 332 16.33 -17.94 18.89
N ALA A 333 15.62 -18.68 18.02
CA ALA A 333 15.02 -18.12 16.80
C ALA A 333 13.49 -18.09 16.93
N VAL A 334 12.89 -16.96 16.50
CA VAL A 334 11.43 -16.76 16.50
C VAL A 334 10.95 -16.60 15.06
N ASP A 335 10.02 -17.46 14.64
CA ASP A 335 9.21 -17.26 13.44
C ASP A 335 8.00 -16.40 13.83
N THR A 336 7.90 -15.22 13.24
CA THR A 336 6.86 -14.22 13.56
C THR A 336 5.58 -14.34 12.76
N ALA A 337 5.36 -15.44 12.03
CA ALA A 337 4.11 -15.69 11.29
C ALA A 337 2.91 -15.97 12.22
N PHE A 338 2.72 -15.15 13.28
CA PHE A 338 1.65 -15.34 14.29
C PHE A 338 0.24 -15.17 13.69
N SER A 339 0.12 -14.47 12.58
CA SER A 339 -1.13 -14.28 11.82
C SER A 339 -1.18 -15.07 10.51
N GLY A 340 -0.28 -16.04 10.32
CA GLY A 340 -0.06 -16.70 9.03
C GLY A 340 0.69 -15.85 8.04
N THR A 341 0.78 -16.32 6.80
CA THR A 341 1.23 -15.55 5.63
C THR A 341 0.08 -15.46 4.63
N ARG A 342 0.26 -14.67 3.54
CA ARG A 342 -0.76 -14.62 2.48
C ARG A 342 -0.90 -15.95 1.75
N GLU A 343 0.21 -16.69 1.58
CA GLU A 343 0.27 -17.98 0.93
C GLU A 343 -0.19 -19.12 1.85
N GLU A 344 0.10 -19.00 3.13
CA GLU A 344 -0.20 -20.00 4.17
C GLU A 344 -0.95 -19.35 5.34
N PRO A 345 -2.26 -19.07 5.22
CA PRO A 345 -3.04 -18.38 6.27
C PRO A 345 -3.10 -19.17 7.59
N ASP A 346 -2.97 -20.50 7.52
CA ASP A 346 -3.00 -21.40 8.68
C ASP A 346 -1.64 -21.60 9.33
N ARG A 347 -0.55 -21.10 8.76
CA ARG A 347 0.77 -21.09 9.37
C ARG A 347 0.74 -20.37 10.71
N ARG A 348 1.53 -20.86 11.67
CA ARG A 348 1.67 -20.22 12.98
C ARG A 348 3.14 -20.02 13.29
N GLY A 349 3.41 -18.93 14.04
CA GLY A 349 4.74 -18.64 14.52
C GLY A 349 5.28 -19.72 15.46
N SER A 350 6.59 -19.79 15.58
CA SER A 350 7.27 -20.77 16.40
C SER A 350 8.51 -20.20 17.08
N ILE A 351 8.93 -20.82 18.16
CA ILE A 351 10.20 -20.54 18.84
C ILE A 351 11.04 -21.81 18.76
N THR A 352 12.25 -21.70 18.25
CA THR A 352 13.18 -22.82 18.09
C THR A 352 14.54 -22.52 18.68
N GLY A 353 15.37 -23.54 18.88
CA GLY A 353 16.71 -23.38 19.46
C GLY A 353 16.70 -23.06 20.96
N ILE A 354 15.64 -23.42 21.69
CA ILE A 354 15.54 -23.19 23.14
C ILE A 354 16.55 -24.05 23.87
N SER A 355 17.30 -23.46 24.82
CA SER A 355 18.16 -24.10 25.78
C SER A 355 17.98 -23.54 27.20
N GLU A 356 18.59 -24.15 28.21
CA GLU A 356 18.55 -23.63 29.58
C GLU A 356 19.22 -22.27 29.71
N GLU A 357 20.23 -21.98 28.88
CA GLU A 357 20.99 -20.72 28.91
C GLU A 357 20.33 -19.58 28.14
N ASN A 358 19.53 -19.89 27.09
CA ASN A 358 19.02 -18.85 26.16
C ASN A 358 17.52 -18.54 26.30
N PHE A 359 16.76 -19.30 27.09
CA PHE A 359 15.32 -19.04 27.27
C PHE A 359 15.08 -17.93 28.30
N THR A 360 15.44 -16.71 27.96
CA THR A 360 15.34 -15.53 28.81
C THR A 360 14.47 -14.44 28.15
N PRO A 361 13.91 -13.49 28.94
CA PRO A 361 13.15 -12.36 28.38
C PRO A 361 13.94 -11.53 27.37
N GLU A 362 15.25 -11.36 27.59
CA GLU A 362 16.17 -10.67 26.69
C GLU A 362 16.28 -11.37 25.35
N ALA A 363 16.57 -12.67 25.36
CA ALA A 363 16.71 -13.46 24.15
C ALA A 363 15.39 -13.57 23.37
N LEU A 364 14.27 -13.73 24.07
CA LEU A 364 12.94 -13.76 23.44
C LEU A 364 12.61 -12.42 22.81
N THR A 365 12.87 -11.29 23.47
CA THR A 365 12.58 -9.95 22.96
C THR A 365 13.41 -9.65 21.72
N TYR A 366 14.69 -9.95 21.75
CA TYR A 366 15.57 -9.79 20.57
C TYR A 366 15.20 -10.76 19.46
N GLY A 367 14.88 -12.02 19.80
CA GLY A 367 14.45 -13.05 18.85
C GLY A 367 13.21 -12.65 18.05
N VAL A 368 12.22 -11.99 18.68
CA VAL A 368 11.03 -11.47 17.98
C VAL A 368 11.42 -10.36 17.01
N LEU A 369 12.23 -9.38 17.42
CA LEU A 369 12.70 -8.30 16.51
C LEU A 369 13.53 -8.86 15.35
N HIS A 370 14.42 -9.80 15.64
CA HIS A 370 15.22 -10.47 14.62
C HIS A 370 14.34 -11.26 13.63
N GLY A 371 13.33 -11.97 14.14
CA GLY A 371 12.35 -12.71 13.30
C GLY A 371 11.56 -11.78 12.37
N MET A 372 11.10 -10.63 12.88
CA MET A 372 10.43 -9.61 12.06
C MET A 372 11.32 -9.09 10.93
N ALA A 373 12.57 -8.78 11.23
CA ALA A 373 13.53 -8.32 10.23
C ALA A 373 13.88 -9.42 9.23
N LYS A 374 14.11 -10.65 9.73
CA LYS A 374 14.45 -11.82 8.91
C LYS A 374 13.37 -12.14 7.88
N GLU A 375 12.09 -12.04 8.25
CA GLU A 375 10.98 -12.29 7.32
C GLU A 375 11.04 -11.36 6.10
N LEU A 376 11.26 -10.06 6.32
CA LEU A 376 11.41 -9.10 5.21
C LEU A 376 12.75 -9.29 4.46
N TYR A 377 13.83 -9.62 5.16
CA TYR A 377 15.09 -9.90 4.52
C TYR A 377 15.03 -11.16 3.64
N ASP A 378 14.32 -12.22 4.06
CA ASP A 378 14.12 -13.41 3.27
C ASP A 378 13.30 -13.12 1.99
N LEU A 379 12.32 -12.21 2.06
CA LEU A 379 11.59 -11.71 0.87
C LEU A 379 12.54 -10.94 -0.07
N TYR A 380 13.40 -10.06 0.47
CA TYR A 380 14.42 -9.39 -0.33
C TYR A 380 15.36 -10.40 -1.03
N ARG A 381 15.82 -11.44 -0.33
CA ARG A 381 16.68 -12.46 -0.91
C ARG A 381 16.05 -13.19 -2.10
N LYS A 382 14.72 -13.35 -2.10
CA LYS A 382 14.00 -13.90 -3.26
C LYS A 382 14.05 -12.94 -4.45
N ILE A 383 13.85 -11.63 -4.20
CA ILE A 383 13.94 -10.59 -5.24
C ILE A 383 15.37 -10.55 -5.81
N ASP A 384 16.37 -10.50 -4.95
CA ASP A 384 17.79 -10.44 -5.34
C ASP A 384 18.21 -11.67 -6.16
N ALA A 385 17.76 -12.86 -5.77
CA ALA A 385 18.04 -14.10 -6.51
C ALA A 385 17.44 -14.07 -7.93
N GLY A 386 16.28 -13.42 -8.12
CA GLY A 386 15.62 -13.28 -9.43
C GLY A 386 16.15 -12.14 -10.29
N CYS A 387 16.34 -10.96 -9.70
CA CYS A 387 16.64 -9.72 -10.42
C CYS A 387 18.05 -9.19 -10.22
N LYS A 388 18.87 -9.79 -9.33
CA LYS A 388 20.25 -9.38 -9.02
C LYS A 388 20.38 -7.89 -8.66
N ILE A 389 19.56 -7.46 -7.71
CA ILE A 389 19.50 -6.06 -7.29
C ILE A 389 20.64 -5.75 -6.31
N SER A 390 21.55 -4.88 -6.71
CA SER A 390 22.57 -4.33 -5.82
C SER A 390 21.95 -3.26 -4.93
N VAL A 391 21.96 -3.45 -3.60
CA VAL A 391 21.43 -2.45 -2.65
C VAL A 391 22.49 -1.41 -2.37
N SER A 392 22.22 -0.15 -2.72
CA SER A 392 23.06 1.00 -2.40
C SER A 392 22.49 1.81 -1.24
N HIS A 393 21.16 1.82 -1.10
CA HIS A 393 20.43 2.56 -0.07
C HIS A 393 19.38 1.69 0.58
N LEU A 394 19.27 1.81 1.90
CA LEU A 394 18.23 1.18 2.70
C LEU A 394 17.41 2.29 3.36
N ILE A 395 16.14 2.40 2.99
CA ILE A 395 15.23 3.43 3.54
C ILE A 395 14.19 2.74 4.41
N GLY A 396 13.98 3.29 5.60
CA GLY A 396 13.00 2.82 6.56
C GLY A 396 11.81 3.78 6.69
N SER A 397 10.61 3.23 6.72
CA SER A 397 9.36 3.95 6.92
C SER A 397 8.49 3.27 7.98
N GLY A 398 7.53 4.01 8.51
CA GLY A 398 6.58 3.51 9.50
C GLY A 398 7.04 3.58 10.95
N ASN A 399 6.05 3.59 11.85
CA ASN A 399 6.27 3.77 13.29
C ASN A 399 7.06 2.63 13.94
N GLY A 400 7.03 1.43 13.38
CA GLY A 400 7.80 0.28 13.87
C GLY A 400 9.30 0.51 13.82
N LEU A 401 9.81 1.17 12.77
CA LEU A 401 11.21 1.55 12.63
C LEU A 401 11.53 2.84 13.41
N ARG A 402 10.68 3.88 13.27
CA ARG A 402 10.90 5.17 13.95
C ARG A 402 10.99 5.04 15.47
N LYS A 403 10.27 4.08 16.07
CA LYS A 403 10.18 3.88 17.52
C LYS A 403 11.05 2.74 18.05
N ASN A 404 11.77 2.02 17.21
CA ASN A 404 12.54 0.86 17.63
C ASN A 404 13.95 0.86 17.01
N PRO A 405 14.91 1.54 17.63
CA PRO A 405 16.28 1.62 17.12
C PRO A 405 16.99 0.25 17.06
N VAL A 406 16.62 -0.71 17.92
CA VAL A 406 17.19 -2.06 17.86
C VAL A 406 16.77 -2.79 16.58
N LEU A 407 15.53 -2.60 16.13
CA LEU A 407 15.07 -3.16 14.86
C LEU A 407 15.80 -2.54 13.67
N VAL A 408 16.10 -1.23 13.72
CA VAL A 408 16.92 -0.54 12.70
C VAL A 408 18.30 -1.18 12.64
N GLU A 409 18.98 -1.34 13.77
CA GLU A 409 20.31 -1.98 13.85
C GLU A 409 20.30 -3.42 13.28
N ILE A 410 19.23 -4.19 13.52
CA ILE A 410 19.11 -5.55 12.97
C ILE A 410 19.03 -5.53 11.44
N PHE A 411 18.26 -4.60 10.87
CA PHE A 411 18.21 -4.45 9.41
C PHE A 411 19.56 -4.01 8.83
N GLU A 412 20.27 -3.06 9.47
CA GLU A 412 21.60 -2.63 9.06
C GLU A 412 22.59 -3.81 9.06
N ASP A 413 22.56 -4.63 10.12
CA ASP A 413 23.40 -5.83 10.23
C ASP A 413 23.08 -6.85 9.11
N MET A 414 21.78 -7.05 8.76
CA MET A 414 21.36 -8.01 7.72
C MET A 414 21.69 -7.55 6.31
N PHE A 415 21.49 -6.25 6.01
CA PHE A 415 21.73 -5.69 4.68
C PHE A 415 23.18 -5.23 4.47
N GLY A 416 23.96 -5.12 5.53
CA GLY A 416 25.36 -4.62 5.48
C GLY A 416 25.47 -3.14 5.08
N THR A 417 24.41 -2.35 5.28
CA THR A 417 24.36 -0.92 4.95
C THR A 417 23.52 -0.16 5.97
N GLY A 418 23.80 1.13 6.16
CA GLY A 418 23.04 1.99 7.07
C GLY A 418 21.62 2.19 6.59
N LEU A 419 20.67 2.26 7.54
CA LEU A 419 19.26 2.52 7.30
C LEU A 419 18.93 3.99 7.57
N GLU A 420 18.49 4.70 6.52
CA GLU A 420 17.98 6.06 6.65
C GLU A 420 16.45 6.02 6.86
N LEU A 421 15.95 6.74 7.85
CA LEU A 421 14.50 6.88 8.02
C LEU A 421 13.95 7.92 7.03
N SER A 422 12.83 7.58 6.38
CA SER A 422 12.09 8.51 5.52
C SER A 422 11.77 9.81 6.26
N SER A 423 12.03 10.93 5.59
CA SER A 423 11.86 12.27 6.18
C SER A 423 10.41 12.75 6.17
N TYR A 424 9.53 12.08 5.42
CA TYR A 424 8.15 12.53 5.23
C TYR A 424 7.18 11.76 6.12
N GLU A 425 6.15 12.46 6.61
CA GLU A 425 4.99 11.86 7.26
C GLU A 425 3.93 11.46 6.23
N GLU A 426 3.73 12.30 5.20
CA GLU A 426 2.76 12.11 4.11
C GLU A 426 3.50 11.61 2.84
N GLU A 427 4.07 10.41 2.91
CA GLU A 427 4.92 9.84 1.85
C GLU A 427 4.17 9.73 0.50
N ALA A 428 2.92 9.27 0.51
CA ALA A 428 2.12 9.12 -0.70
C ALA A 428 1.84 10.46 -1.39
N ALA A 429 1.44 11.48 -0.63
CA ALA A 429 1.22 12.81 -1.19
C ALA A 429 2.52 13.43 -1.73
N CYS A 430 3.65 13.24 -1.03
CA CYS A 430 4.97 13.67 -1.53
C CYS A 430 5.36 12.95 -2.83
N GLY A 431 5.09 11.65 -2.92
CA GLY A 431 5.34 10.87 -4.14
C GLY A 431 4.45 11.30 -5.31
N ALA A 432 3.18 11.62 -5.05
CA ALA A 432 2.29 12.19 -6.06
C ALA A 432 2.82 13.54 -6.58
N ALA A 433 3.28 14.43 -5.68
CA ALA A 433 3.91 15.69 -6.09
C ALA A 433 5.15 15.45 -6.95
N LYS A 434 6.04 14.52 -6.58
CA LYS A 434 7.22 14.17 -7.38
C LYS A 434 6.84 13.61 -8.76
N SER A 435 5.89 12.68 -8.81
CA SER A 435 5.46 12.06 -10.07
C SER A 435 4.92 13.08 -11.07
N SER A 436 4.24 14.14 -10.59
CA SER A 436 3.71 15.20 -11.45
C SER A 436 4.79 16.03 -12.18
N CYS A 437 6.04 15.94 -11.72
CA CYS A 437 7.19 16.58 -12.36
C CYS A 437 7.95 15.64 -13.33
N MET A 438 7.56 14.37 -13.44
CA MET A 438 8.24 13.34 -14.28
C MET A 438 7.66 13.24 -15.69
N ILE A 439 6.97 14.28 -16.14
CA ILE A 439 6.37 14.33 -17.47
C ILE A 439 7.50 14.35 -18.51
N LYS A 440 7.52 13.37 -19.41
CA LYS A 440 8.39 13.41 -20.60
C LYS A 440 7.67 14.20 -21.69
N ILE A 441 8.20 15.37 -22.01
CA ILE A 441 7.75 16.22 -23.14
C ILE A 441 8.19 15.60 -24.46
#